data_be19a767c3094e70f29da115072ea385
#
_entry.id   be19a767c3094e70f29da115072ea385
#
_cell.length_a   1.000
_cell.length_b   1.000
_cell.length_c   1.000
_cell.angle_alpha   90.00
_cell.angle_beta   90.00
_cell.angle_gamma   90.00
#
_symmetry.space_group_name_H-M   'P 1'
#
loop_
_entity.id
_entity.type
_entity.pdbx_description
1 polymer ?
#
loop_
_entity_poly.entity_id
_entity_poly.type
_entity_poly.pdbx_seq_one_letter_code
_entity_poly.pdbx_strand_id
1 'polypeptide(L)'
;NKQYKNSLNHLLPAKLVPVILERSGIPAEKKVNEITREERHQLVRAVKDFCITLVGLRDYKEAIITQGGVSVREVNPSTMESKKTAGLYFAGEVLDLDAVTGGFNLQIAWSTGYLAGISIPQ
;
A
#
# COMPACT_ATOMS: atom_id res chain seq x y z
N ASN A 1 34.58 -13.17 -8.90
CA ASN A 1 34.37 -11.82 -8.31
C ASN A 1 33.16 -11.19 -8.95
N LYS A 2 32.09 -10.99 -8.15
CA LYS A 2 30.81 -10.44 -8.61
C LYS A 2 30.90 -8.92 -8.70
N GLN A 3 30.35 -8.32 -9.74
CA GLN A 3 30.21 -6.87 -9.84
C GLN A 3 29.13 -6.37 -8.89
N TYR A 4 29.26 -5.13 -8.40
CA TYR A 4 28.35 -4.51 -7.45
C TYR A 4 26.89 -4.52 -7.94
N LYS A 5 26.62 -4.09 -9.15
CA LYS A 5 25.28 -4.10 -9.73
C LYS A 5 24.60 -5.49 -9.66
N ASN A 6 25.35 -6.55 -9.90
CA ASN A 6 24.84 -7.92 -9.89
C ASN A 6 24.60 -8.47 -8.48
N SER A 7 25.25 -7.90 -7.48
CA SER A 7 25.05 -8.31 -6.07
C SER A 7 23.78 -7.75 -5.48
N LEU A 8 23.33 -6.58 -5.93
CA LEU A 8 22.13 -5.93 -5.43
C LEU A 8 20.83 -6.68 -5.78
N ASN A 9 20.81 -7.46 -6.86
CA ASN A 9 19.67 -8.28 -7.25
C ASN A 9 19.24 -9.33 -6.21
N HIS A 10 20.10 -9.65 -5.25
CA HIS A 10 19.76 -10.54 -4.13
C HIS A 10 19.20 -9.81 -2.91
N LEU A 11 19.36 -8.48 -2.87
CA LEU A 11 18.97 -7.65 -1.74
C LEU A 11 17.73 -6.80 -2.03
N LEU A 12 17.51 -6.45 -3.31
CA LEU A 12 16.53 -5.45 -3.71
C LEU A 12 15.67 -5.96 -4.89
N PRO A 13 14.42 -5.53 -5.00
CA PRO A 13 13.62 -5.72 -6.20
C PRO A 13 14.33 -5.16 -7.44
N ALA A 14 14.26 -5.84 -8.57
CA ALA A 14 14.98 -5.48 -9.79
C ALA A 14 14.77 -4.02 -10.24
N LYS A 15 13.54 -3.49 -10.08
CA LYS A 15 13.21 -2.10 -10.41
C LYS A 15 13.90 -1.06 -9.51
N LEU A 16 14.29 -1.45 -8.30
CA LEU A 16 14.93 -0.54 -7.34
C LEU A 16 16.46 -0.50 -7.51
N VAL A 17 17.04 -1.55 -8.08
CA VAL A 17 18.51 -1.67 -8.28
C VAL A 17 19.12 -0.46 -9.01
N PRO A 18 18.63 -0.02 -10.18
CA PRO A 18 19.22 1.14 -10.88
C PRO A 18 19.16 2.42 -10.04
N VAL A 19 18.07 2.62 -9.30
CA VAL A 19 17.90 3.81 -8.45
C VAL A 19 18.89 3.81 -7.29
N ILE A 20 19.11 2.66 -6.65
CA ILE A 20 20.09 2.55 -5.57
C ILE A 20 21.52 2.63 -6.08
N LEU A 21 21.84 2.12 -7.27
CA LEU A 21 23.14 2.30 -7.90
C LEU A 21 23.47 3.78 -8.06
N GLU A 22 22.56 4.55 -8.63
CA GLU A 22 22.71 6.00 -8.82
C GLU A 22 22.88 6.72 -7.46
N ARG A 23 21.98 6.45 -6.50
CA ARG A 23 21.99 7.12 -5.19
C ARG A 23 23.18 6.77 -4.31
N SER A 24 23.70 5.57 -4.43
CA SER A 24 24.88 5.16 -3.64
C SER A 24 26.17 5.81 -4.13
N GLY A 25 26.21 6.29 -5.38
CA GLY A 25 27.42 6.86 -5.99
C GLY A 25 28.54 5.84 -6.22
N ILE A 26 28.28 4.54 -6.01
CA ILE A 26 29.27 3.48 -6.19
C ILE A 26 29.25 3.02 -7.65
N PRO A 27 30.40 2.95 -8.35
CA PRO A 27 30.45 2.49 -9.73
C PRO A 27 29.84 1.07 -9.88
N ALA A 28 28.90 0.93 -10.81
CA ALA A 28 28.13 -0.31 -11.01
C ALA A 28 29.02 -1.53 -11.31
N GLU A 29 30.13 -1.30 -12.02
CA GLU A 29 31.09 -2.33 -12.46
C GLU A 29 32.13 -2.68 -11.40
N LYS A 30 32.19 -1.93 -10.29
CA LYS A 30 33.13 -2.16 -9.21
C LYS A 30 32.95 -3.57 -8.64
N LYS A 31 34.03 -4.25 -8.37
CA LYS A 31 33.99 -5.58 -7.75
C LYS A 31 33.59 -5.49 -6.29
N VAL A 32 32.77 -6.41 -5.80
CA VAL A 32 32.24 -6.39 -4.43
C VAL A 32 33.36 -6.40 -3.38
N ASN A 33 34.47 -7.09 -3.64
CA ASN A 33 35.62 -7.14 -2.74
C ASN A 33 36.45 -5.83 -2.71
N GLU A 34 36.22 -4.92 -3.65
CA GLU A 34 36.87 -3.62 -3.73
C GLU A 34 36.05 -2.51 -3.07
N ILE A 35 34.83 -2.81 -2.63
CA ILE A 35 33.92 -1.84 -1.97
C ILE A 35 34.47 -1.51 -0.59
N THR A 36 34.75 -0.23 -0.38
CA THR A 36 35.27 0.28 0.88
C THR A 36 34.22 0.29 2.00
N ARG A 37 34.66 0.54 3.23
CA ARG A 37 33.77 0.69 4.38
C ARG A 37 32.84 1.89 4.21
N GLU A 38 33.36 2.99 3.70
CA GLU A 38 32.63 4.24 3.43
C GLU A 38 31.55 4.02 2.37
N GLU A 39 31.88 3.34 1.28
CA GLU A 39 30.93 2.99 0.23
C GLU A 39 29.82 2.07 0.76
N ARG A 40 30.12 1.13 1.63
CA ARG A 40 29.10 0.31 2.30
C ARG A 40 28.14 1.16 3.14
N HIS A 41 28.66 2.16 3.86
CA HIS A 41 27.81 3.09 4.60
C HIS A 41 26.96 3.95 3.67
N GLN A 42 27.47 4.38 2.52
CA GLN A 42 26.68 5.09 1.50
C GLN A 42 25.56 4.22 0.95
N LEU A 43 25.81 2.95 0.66
CA LEU A 43 24.77 2.01 0.25
C LEU A 43 23.70 1.85 1.33
N VAL A 44 24.09 1.66 2.58
CA VAL A 44 23.15 1.53 3.70
C VAL A 44 22.27 2.78 3.82
N ARG A 45 22.84 3.98 3.70
CA ARG A 45 22.08 5.23 3.69
C ARG A 45 21.13 5.31 2.50
N ALA A 46 21.61 5.01 1.30
CA ALA A 46 20.79 5.03 0.09
C ALA A 46 19.54 4.14 0.20
N VAL A 47 19.60 3.05 0.97
CA VAL A 47 18.49 2.13 1.20
C VAL A 47 17.63 2.55 2.39
N LYS A 48 18.23 2.93 3.53
CA LYS A 48 17.52 3.22 4.77
C LYS A 48 16.92 4.63 4.81
N ASP A 49 17.62 5.61 4.24
CA ASP A 49 17.19 7.01 4.15
C ASP A 49 16.66 7.30 2.73
N PHE A 50 15.79 6.43 2.24
CA PHE A 50 15.25 6.52 0.88
C PHE A 50 14.19 7.62 0.80
N CYS A 51 14.64 8.87 0.63
CA CYS A 51 13.77 10.02 0.48
C CYS A 51 13.23 10.14 -0.95
N ILE A 52 11.94 10.42 -1.08
CA ILE A 52 11.27 10.77 -2.33
C ILE A 52 10.52 12.09 -2.16
N THR A 53 10.51 12.91 -3.20
CA THR A 53 9.71 14.13 -3.21
C THR A 53 8.35 13.81 -3.84
N LEU A 54 7.27 14.04 -3.08
CA LEU A 54 5.92 13.93 -3.62
C LEU A 54 5.59 15.23 -4.35
N VAL A 55 5.29 15.13 -5.63
CA VAL A 55 5.01 16.30 -6.50
C VAL A 55 3.51 16.49 -6.74
N GLY A 56 2.67 15.54 -6.38
CA GLY A 56 1.22 15.62 -6.54
C GLY A 56 0.53 14.28 -6.32
N LEU A 57 -0.79 14.30 -6.39
CA LEU A 57 -1.63 13.12 -6.41
C LEU A 57 -1.85 12.67 -7.85
N ARG A 58 -2.11 11.37 -8.03
CA ARG A 58 -2.54 10.83 -9.32
C ARG A 58 -4.00 11.14 -9.60
N ASP A 59 -4.41 10.96 -10.85
CA ASP A 59 -5.78 11.15 -11.29
C ASP A 59 -6.75 10.18 -10.60
N TYR A 60 -8.02 10.57 -10.47
CA TYR A 60 -9.10 9.71 -9.95
C TYR A 60 -9.21 8.36 -10.66
N LYS A 61 -8.81 8.28 -11.93
CA LYS A 61 -8.79 7.03 -12.69
C LYS A 61 -7.83 5.97 -12.12
N GLU A 62 -6.87 6.39 -11.31
CA GLU A 62 -5.90 5.52 -10.65
C GLU A 62 -6.22 5.30 -9.16
N ALA A 63 -7.31 5.87 -8.66
CA ALA A 63 -7.78 5.65 -7.29
C ALA A 63 -8.18 4.18 -7.11
N ILE A 64 -7.70 3.57 -6.03
CA ILE A 64 -7.93 2.13 -5.74
C ILE A 64 -9.06 1.97 -4.74
N ILE A 65 -9.20 2.91 -3.81
CA ILE A 65 -10.20 2.91 -2.74
C ILE A 65 -10.78 4.31 -2.56
N THR A 66 -11.99 4.37 -2.01
CA THR A 66 -12.62 5.62 -1.56
C THR A 66 -12.43 5.75 -0.05
N GLN A 67 -12.02 6.93 0.41
CA GLN A 67 -11.95 7.26 1.83
C GLN A 67 -13.07 8.24 2.18
N GLY A 68 -13.71 8.02 3.34
CA GLY A 68 -14.91 8.74 3.75
C GLY A 68 -16.19 7.99 3.36
N GLY A 69 -17.33 8.49 3.82
CA GLY A 69 -18.63 7.87 3.57
C GLY A 69 -19.56 7.93 4.79
N VAL A 70 -20.48 6.97 4.88
CA VAL A 70 -21.40 6.84 6.01
C VAL A 70 -20.63 6.36 7.24
N SER A 71 -20.68 7.14 8.32
CA SER A 71 -19.99 6.80 9.57
C SER A 71 -20.42 5.43 10.08
N VAL A 72 -19.47 4.53 10.28
CA VAL A 72 -19.71 3.19 10.82
C VAL A 72 -20.36 3.20 12.22
N ARG A 73 -20.20 4.30 12.97
CA ARG A 73 -20.86 4.50 14.27
C ARG A 73 -22.37 4.64 14.16
N GLU A 74 -22.87 5.04 13.00
CA GLU A 74 -24.29 5.24 12.70
C GLU A 74 -24.95 4.00 12.08
N VAL A 75 -24.18 2.94 11.90
CA VAL A 75 -24.64 1.66 11.35
C VAL A 75 -24.55 0.57 12.42
N ASN A 76 -25.54 -0.29 12.48
CA ASN A 76 -25.56 -1.45 13.36
C ASN A 76 -24.60 -2.52 12.79
N PRO A 77 -23.53 -2.90 13.48
CA PRO A 77 -22.53 -3.84 12.96
C PRO A 77 -23.06 -5.29 12.83
N SER A 78 -24.19 -5.60 13.44
CA SER A 78 -24.77 -6.95 13.39
C SER A 78 -25.81 -7.10 12.27
N THR A 79 -26.31 -6.02 11.69
CA THR A 79 -27.37 -6.05 10.67
C THR A 79 -27.05 -5.18 9.46
N MET A 80 -26.07 -4.28 9.57
CA MET A 80 -25.79 -3.23 8.59
C MET A 80 -26.91 -2.19 8.43
N GLU A 81 -27.90 -2.19 9.31
CA GLU A 81 -29.00 -1.22 9.32
C GLU A 81 -28.55 0.12 9.91
N SER A 82 -29.07 1.21 9.37
CA SER A 82 -28.91 2.55 9.91
C SER A 82 -29.50 2.64 11.33
N LYS A 83 -28.76 3.20 12.27
CA LYS A 83 -29.27 3.54 13.61
C LYS A 83 -30.20 4.76 13.62
N LYS A 84 -30.21 5.53 12.51
CA LYS A 84 -31.00 6.76 12.39
C LYS A 84 -32.31 6.54 11.62
N THR A 85 -32.31 5.60 10.70
CA THR A 85 -33.45 5.39 9.78
C THR A 85 -33.70 3.90 9.68
N ALA A 86 -34.83 3.45 10.21
CA ALA A 86 -35.26 2.06 10.12
C ALA A 86 -35.48 1.62 8.67
N GLY A 87 -35.09 0.39 8.34
CA GLY A 87 -35.25 -0.17 6.99
C GLY A 87 -34.18 0.29 5.98
N LEU A 88 -33.24 1.15 6.38
CA LEU A 88 -32.13 1.59 5.52
C LEU A 88 -30.84 0.84 5.89
N TYR A 89 -30.27 0.17 4.91
CA TYR A 89 -29.05 -0.64 5.08
C TYR A 89 -27.90 -0.07 4.25
N PHE A 90 -26.67 -0.21 4.77
CA PHE A 90 -25.47 0.23 4.09
C PHE A 90 -24.45 -0.92 3.98
N ALA A 91 -23.77 -1.03 2.84
CA ALA A 91 -22.76 -2.06 2.62
C ALA A 91 -21.69 -1.59 1.64
N GLY A 92 -20.49 -2.16 1.74
CA GLY A 92 -19.38 -1.86 0.85
C GLY A 92 -18.75 -0.50 1.08
N GLU A 93 -18.19 0.08 0.02
CA GLU A 93 -17.38 1.31 0.06
C GLU A 93 -18.19 2.60 0.33
N VAL A 94 -19.51 2.52 0.43
CA VAL A 94 -20.34 3.64 0.92
C VAL A 94 -20.13 3.89 2.41
N LEU A 95 -19.66 2.88 3.14
CA LEU A 95 -19.26 3.01 4.54
C LEU A 95 -17.92 3.74 4.65
N ASP A 96 -17.77 4.59 5.67
CA ASP A 96 -16.48 5.18 6.04
C ASP A 96 -15.59 4.10 6.67
N LEU A 97 -15.11 3.20 5.82
CA LEU A 97 -14.33 2.02 6.17
C LEU A 97 -13.42 1.65 5.00
N ASP A 98 -12.13 1.80 5.18
CA ASP A 98 -11.12 1.48 4.20
C ASP A 98 -10.00 0.61 4.78
N ALA A 99 -9.48 -0.29 3.99
CA ALA A 99 -8.38 -1.16 4.35
C ALA A 99 -7.24 -1.05 3.32
N VAL A 100 -6.07 -1.54 3.70
CA VAL A 100 -4.92 -1.62 2.79
C VAL A 100 -5.25 -2.46 1.55
N THR A 101 -4.56 -2.18 0.44
CA THR A 101 -4.69 -2.95 -0.79
C THR A 101 -4.29 -4.43 -0.57
N GLY A 102 -4.92 -5.34 -1.31
CA GLY A 102 -4.66 -6.78 -1.18
C GLY A 102 -5.95 -7.63 -1.05
N GLY A 103 -7.09 -7.09 -1.52
CA GLY A 103 -8.39 -7.80 -1.50
C GLY A 103 -9.24 -7.53 -0.25
N PHE A 104 -8.71 -6.85 0.76
CA PHE A 104 -9.43 -6.58 2.02
C PHE A 104 -10.68 -5.72 1.81
N ASN A 105 -10.64 -4.71 0.95
CA ASN A 105 -11.79 -3.86 0.65
C ASN A 105 -12.92 -4.65 -0.05
N LEU A 106 -12.58 -5.57 -0.95
CA LEU A 106 -13.54 -6.50 -1.55
C LEU A 106 -14.16 -7.43 -0.51
N GLN A 107 -13.36 -7.95 0.41
CA GLN A 107 -13.85 -8.81 1.50
C GLN A 107 -14.81 -8.04 2.41
N ILE A 108 -14.51 -6.79 2.75
CA ILE A 108 -15.40 -5.91 3.50
C ILE A 108 -16.71 -5.71 2.74
N ALA A 109 -16.65 -5.41 1.42
CA ALA A 109 -17.83 -5.20 0.61
C ALA A 109 -18.73 -6.43 0.54
N TRP A 110 -18.15 -7.62 0.35
CA TRP A 110 -18.91 -8.87 0.31
C TRP A 110 -19.51 -9.23 1.67
N SER A 111 -18.74 -9.11 2.74
CA SER A 111 -19.20 -9.45 4.10
C SER A 111 -20.32 -8.54 4.56
N THR A 112 -20.18 -7.23 4.34
CA THR A 112 -21.21 -6.26 4.71
C THR A 112 -22.45 -6.37 3.81
N GLY A 113 -22.27 -6.63 2.51
CA GLY A 113 -23.37 -6.87 1.58
C GLY A 113 -24.18 -8.12 1.91
N TYR A 114 -23.48 -9.22 2.23
CA TYR A 114 -24.13 -10.46 2.68
C TYR A 114 -24.92 -10.24 3.97
N LEU A 115 -24.28 -9.61 4.97
CA LEU A 115 -24.91 -9.35 6.26
C LEU A 115 -26.15 -8.45 6.14
N ALA A 116 -26.06 -7.38 5.35
CA ALA A 116 -27.19 -6.53 5.05
C ALA A 116 -28.34 -7.34 4.40
N GLY A 117 -28.02 -8.14 3.39
CA GLY A 117 -29.00 -8.95 2.66
C GLY A 117 -29.77 -9.93 3.54
N ILE A 118 -29.11 -10.65 4.44
CA ILE A 118 -29.77 -11.60 5.35
C ILE A 118 -30.50 -10.92 6.52
N SER A 119 -30.25 -9.64 6.74
CA SER A 119 -30.84 -8.86 7.84
C SER A 119 -32.11 -8.12 7.44
N ILE A 120 -32.41 -8.03 6.15
CA ILE A 120 -33.65 -7.43 5.66
C ILE A 120 -34.83 -8.36 5.99
N PRO A 121 -35.87 -7.89 6.73
CA PRO A 121 -37.07 -8.68 6.99
C PRO A 121 -37.73 -9.14 5.69
N GLN A 122 -38.13 -10.39 5.63
CA GLN A 122 -38.94 -10.95 4.52
C GLN A 122 -40.41 -10.60 4.66
#